data_99c3b137ae75ea40d56f0286f53fea1f
#
_entry.id   99c3b137ae75ea40d56f0286f53fea1f
#
_cell.length_a   1.000
_cell.length_b   1.000
_cell.length_c   1.000
_cell.angle_alpha   90.00
_cell.angle_beta   90.00
_cell.angle_gamma   90.00
#
_symmetry.space_group_name_H-M   'P 1'
#
loop_
_entity.id
_entity.type
_entity.pdbx_description
1 polymer ?
#
loop_
_entity_poly.entity_id
_entity_poly.type
_entity_poly.pdbx_seq_one_letter_code
_entity_poly.pdbx_strand_id
1 'polypeptide(L)'
;MPALSVRNLTMTFIERNLFTDVSFDVEERDKVGFIGANGVGKTTLFKILNGEISPVSGTVTFSKNVRPGYMEQHACNNPRADVYHELLSVFDRLSDMETEISALAHQIDNKSGNLDELVERQTMLIEQFERAGGLTYKSRTRSALLGLGFSENDFTMPVGNLSGGQRSKLCLAKLLLSQSNMLLLDEPTNHLDIDAIAWLEGFLRDFKGAMIIISHDRYFLDNVTNKTIELEHNRAMVYKGSYSEFVKKKESVNESLKNKYEHDLKEIKRIEGIVEQQKRWGQAHNFITAASKQKEADRIKDGLVAPESELETMRMHFEPRCESGNDVLICKNLAKSFDNKQLFKNVDIHIRKGERVFIIGGNGCGKTTLFRILTGKTPMNSGEYDYGANVEIGYFDQMQQNLDLSKTALDEVWDTFPNMTQTEVRSALASFLFKGDEVFKPLSKMSGGERARVSLLKLMLKGSNFLLLDEPTNHLDASSREELEKTLLDYSGTMLIVSHDRYFINKIADRILLLTNNGVKEYLGNYDYYLERTTAEKSGAVPTENKKDKKEKTQNDYFLQKQKQSEERKRQTKLKKAEAEIERLDEEIAKTQELLASEEVAADYEKLMELSKLLEDLQKQQEEQYEIWEELESMAE
;
A
#
# COMPACT_ATOMS: atom_id res chain seq x y z
N MET A 1 -32.64 -8.70 2.19
CA MET A 1 -32.72 -7.84 0.97
C MET A 1 -31.47 -7.03 0.91
N PRO A 2 -30.92 -6.73 -0.26
CA PRO A 2 -29.72 -5.92 -0.34
C PRO A 2 -29.97 -4.52 0.23
N ALA A 3 -29.04 -4.01 1.01
CA ALA A 3 -29.04 -2.63 1.50
C ALA A 3 -28.80 -1.64 0.34
N LEU A 4 -27.93 -2.04 -0.60
CA LEU A 4 -27.61 -1.31 -1.82
C LEU A 4 -27.60 -2.28 -2.99
N SER A 5 -28.23 -1.89 -4.10
CA SER A 5 -28.16 -2.59 -5.39
C SER A 5 -27.70 -1.63 -6.48
N VAL A 6 -26.64 -1.98 -7.17
CA VAL A 6 -26.09 -1.28 -8.33
C VAL A 6 -26.30 -2.16 -9.55
N ARG A 7 -26.86 -1.60 -10.64
CA ARG A 7 -27.17 -2.34 -11.87
C ARG A 7 -26.69 -1.57 -13.10
N ASN A 8 -25.87 -2.24 -13.89
CA ASN A 8 -25.40 -1.81 -15.22
C ASN A 8 -24.87 -0.36 -15.23
N LEU A 9 -24.15 -0.01 -14.15
CA LEU A 9 -23.66 1.35 -13.97
C LEU A 9 -22.50 1.64 -14.91
N THR A 10 -22.63 2.71 -15.70
CA THR A 10 -21.60 3.15 -16.65
C THR A 10 -21.27 4.61 -16.42
N MET A 11 -19.98 4.93 -16.41
CA MET A 11 -19.49 6.30 -16.30
C MET A 11 -18.35 6.57 -17.26
N THR A 12 -18.49 7.68 -18.00
CA THR A 12 -17.52 8.14 -18.99
C THR A 12 -17.19 9.61 -18.74
N PHE A 13 -15.94 9.97 -18.76
CA PHE A 13 -15.48 11.38 -18.75
C PHE A 13 -14.84 11.74 -20.09
N ILE A 14 -15.45 12.68 -20.81
CA ILE A 14 -15.02 13.24 -22.10
C ILE A 14 -14.64 12.14 -23.11
N GLU A 15 -13.44 11.57 -23.04
CA GLU A 15 -12.95 10.54 -23.96
C GLU A 15 -12.53 9.24 -23.26
N ARG A 16 -12.66 9.16 -21.92
CA ARG A 16 -12.21 8.01 -21.14
C ARG A 16 -13.38 7.34 -20.43
N ASN A 17 -13.59 6.04 -20.73
CA ASN A 17 -14.49 5.19 -19.97
C ASN A 17 -13.82 4.85 -18.64
N LEU A 18 -14.45 5.25 -17.52
CA LEU A 18 -13.98 4.86 -16.18
C LEU A 18 -14.42 3.44 -15.86
N PHE A 19 -15.70 3.16 -16.03
CA PHE A 19 -16.24 1.82 -15.85
C PHE A 19 -17.53 1.65 -16.67
N THR A 20 -17.80 0.40 -17.05
CA THR A 20 -18.90 0.02 -17.92
C THR A 20 -19.60 -1.20 -17.33
N ASP A 21 -20.92 -1.16 -17.26
CA ASP A 21 -21.78 -2.29 -16.86
C ASP A 21 -21.47 -2.85 -15.45
N VAL A 22 -21.10 -1.99 -14.52
CA VAL A 22 -20.81 -2.36 -13.15
C VAL A 22 -22.08 -2.73 -12.40
N SER A 23 -22.14 -3.96 -11.89
CA SER A 23 -23.30 -4.47 -11.16
C SER A 23 -22.85 -5.24 -9.90
N PHE A 24 -23.40 -4.87 -8.74
CA PHE A 24 -23.13 -5.55 -7.47
C PHE A 24 -24.22 -5.25 -6.44
N ASP A 25 -24.30 -6.12 -5.43
CA ASP A 25 -25.21 -5.99 -4.29
C ASP A 25 -24.42 -5.96 -2.98
N VAL A 26 -24.88 -5.14 -2.04
CA VAL A 26 -24.36 -5.05 -0.67
C VAL A 26 -25.51 -5.37 0.29
N GLU A 27 -25.35 -6.38 1.14
CA GLU A 27 -26.33 -6.76 2.15
C GLU A 27 -26.20 -5.91 3.43
N GLU A 28 -27.21 -5.99 4.32
CA GLU A 28 -27.32 -5.12 5.52
C GLU A 28 -26.11 -5.21 6.50
N ARG A 29 -25.32 -6.27 6.42
CA ARG A 29 -24.15 -6.50 7.29
C ARG A 29 -22.85 -6.72 6.50
N ASP A 30 -22.89 -6.50 5.21
CA ASP A 30 -21.69 -6.62 4.39
C ASP A 30 -20.71 -5.51 4.71
N LYS A 31 -19.47 -5.92 4.91
CA LYS A 31 -18.31 -5.02 5.06
C LYS A 31 -17.44 -5.19 3.83
N VAL A 32 -17.68 -4.30 2.86
CA VAL A 32 -17.12 -4.42 1.52
C VAL A 32 -15.85 -3.59 1.40
N GLY A 33 -14.73 -4.25 1.05
CA GLY A 33 -13.53 -3.58 0.57
C GLY A 33 -13.65 -3.31 -0.94
N PHE A 34 -13.55 -2.05 -1.36
CA PHE A 34 -13.59 -1.67 -2.77
C PHE A 34 -12.20 -1.29 -3.25
N ILE A 35 -11.63 -2.09 -4.14
CA ILE A 35 -10.24 -1.99 -4.57
C ILE A 35 -10.12 -1.79 -6.09
N GLY A 36 -8.96 -1.33 -6.54
CA GLY A 36 -8.63 -1.09 -7.95
C GLY A 36 -7.48 -0.09 -8.08
N ALA A 37 -6.88 -0.01 -9.26
CA ALA A 37 -5.79 0.91 -9.55
C ALA A 37 -6.20 2.39 -9.36
N ASN A 38 -5.20 3.29 -9.26
CA ASN A 38 -5.49 4.71 -9.19
C ASN A 38 -6.09 5.22 -10.51
N GLY A 39 -7.11 6.07 -10.41
CA GLY A 39 -7.77 6.66 -11.58
C GLY A 39 -8.81 5.77 -12.29
N VAL A 40 -9.13 4.57 -11.77
CA VAL A 40 -10.20 3.71 -12.34
C VAL A 40 -11.62 4.18 -12.00
N GLY A 41 -11.78 5.22 -11.15
CA GLY A 41 -13.08 5.80 -10.82
C GLY A 41 -13.68 5.38 -9.48
N LYS A 42 -12.89 4.87 -8.52
CA LYS A 42 -13.37 4.49 -7.17
C LYS A 42 -14.11 5.64 -6.46
N THR A 43 -13.47 6.79 -6.30
CA THR A 43 -14.07 8.00 -5.70
C THR A 43 -15.26 8.52 -6.51
N THR A 44 -15.21 8.40 -7.84
CA THR A 44 -16.35 8.77 -8.73
C THR A 44 -17.55 7.88 -8.46
N LEU A 45 -17.35 6.58 -8.28
CA LEU A 45 -18.41 5.66 -7.88
C LEU A 45 -19.05 6.10 -6.55
N PHE A 46 -18.25 6.46 -5.54
CA PHE A 46 -18.80 6.95 -4.26
C PHE A 46 -19.62 8.22 -4.42
N LYS A 47 -19.18 9.17 -5.26
CA LYS A 47 -19.96 10.37 -5.58
C LYS A 47 -21.27 10.05 -6.29
N ILE A 48 -21.29 9.02 -7.15
CA ILE A 48 -22.53 8.53 -7.77
C ILE A 48 -23.44 7.88 -6.70
N LEU A 49 -22.89 7.04 -5.82
CA LEU A 49 -23.65 6.42 -4.73
C LEU A 49 -24.23 7.47 -3.77
N ASN A 50 -23.52 8.57 -3.54
CA ASN A 50 -23.99 9.68 -2.71
C ASN A 50 -24.95 10.64 -3.46
N GLY A 51 -25.16 10.44 -4.77
CA GLY A 51 -26.05 11.29 -5.59
C GLY A 51 -25.45 12.63 -6.01
N GLU A 52 -24.15 12.86 -5.81
CA GLU A 52 -23.46 14.08 -6.23
C GLU A 52 -23.24 14.14 -7.74
N ILE A 53 -23.07 12.99 -8.37
CA ILE A 53 -22.83 12.86 -9.81
C ILE A 53 -23.84 11.87 -10.38
N SER A 54 -24.48 12.22 -11.50
CA SER A 54 -25.36 11.31 -12.22
C SER A 54 -24.54 10.39 -13.15
N PRO A 55 -24.80 9.07 -13.14
CA PRO A 55 -24.16 8.16 -14.09
C PRO A 55 -24.65 8.38 -15.51
N VAL A 56 -23.87 7.93 -16.51
CA VAL A 56 -24.29 7.94 -17.92
C VAL A 56 -25.43 6.95 -18.16
N SER A 57 -25.35 5.76 -17.55
CA SER A 57 -26.41 4.76 -17.58
C SER A 57 -26.36 3.89 -16.33
N GLY A 58 -27.43 3.12 -16.11
CA GLY A 58 -27.58 2.24 -14.96
C GLY A 58 -28.36 2.87 -13.81
N THR A 59 -28.54 2.10 -12.74
CA THR A 59 -29.33 2.50 -11.58
C THR A 59 -28.64 2.15 -10.28
N VAL A 60 -28.80 3.04 -9.29
CA VAL A 60 -28.40 2.83 -7.90
C VAL A 60 -29.67 2.84 -7.04
N THR A 61 -29.88 1.81 -6.27
CA THR A 61 -31.08 1.67 -5.43
C THR A 61 -30.69 1.31 -4.00
N PHE A 62 -31.07 2.16 -3.05
CA PHE A 62 -30.98 1.88 -1.62
C PHE A 62 -32.30 1.30 -1.10
N SER A 63 -32.22 0.38 -0.15
CA SER A 63 -33.41 -0.07 0.58
C SER A 63 -34.03 1.08 1.38
N LYS A 64 -35.35 1.08 1.56
CA LYS A 64 -36.09 2.18 2.21
C LYS A 64 -35.60 2.58 3.59
N ASN A 65 -34.97 1.67 4.33
CA ASN A 65 -34.47 1.90 5.68
C ASN A 65 -32.98 2.28 5.74
N VAL A 66 -32.32 2.37 4.59
CA VAL A 66 -30.88 2.68 4.52
C VAL A 66 -30.67 4.19 4.55
N ARG A 67 -29.79 4.62 5.46
CA ARG A 67 -29.30 5.99 5.58
C ARG A 67 -27.81 5.97 5.27
N PRO A 68 -27.41 6.25 4.04
CA PRO A 68 -25.99 6.30 3.69
C PRO A 68 -25.33 7.49 4.37
N GLY A 69 -24.13 7.28 4.89
CA GLY A 69 -23.22 8.32 5.38
C GLY A 69 -21.97 8.33 4.54
N TYR A 70 -21.59 9.49 4.05
CA TYR A 70 -20.37 9.72 3.26
C TYR A 70 -19.52 10.80 3.91
N MET A 71 -18.20 10.62 3.88
CA MET A 71 -17.26 11.57 4.45
C MET A 71 -17.07 12.76 3.50
N GLU A 72 -17.82 13.81 3.70
CA GLU A 72 -17.63 15.08 2.99
C GLU A 72 -16.44 15.84 3.54
N GLN A 73 -15.57 16.35 2.65
CA GLN A 73 -14.41 17.17 3.02
C GLN A 73 -14.78 18.49 3.76
N HIS A 74 -16.05 18.88 3.72
CA HIS A 74 -16.57 20.13 4.30
C HIS A 74 -17.58 19.93 5.44
N ALA A 75 -17.66 18.73 6.03
CA ALA A 75 -18.63 18.44 7.09
C ALA A 75 -18.45 19.26 8.39
N CYS A 76 -17.34 19.97 8.54
CA CYS A 76 -17.09 20.89 9.67
C CYS A 76 -17.46 22.32 9.26
N ASN A 77 -18.73 22.68 9.45
CA ASN A 77 -19.31 23.92 8.92
C ASN A 77 -19.08 25.15 9.81
N ASN A 78 -18.71 24.97 11.07
CA ASN A 78 -18.53 26.11 12.01
C ASN A 78 -17.06 26.27 12.41
N PRO A 79 -16.28 27.16 11.75
CA PRO A 79 -14.86 27.36 12.06
C PRO A 79 -14.62 27.97 13.45
N ARG A 80 -15.66 28.55 14.09
CA ARG A 80 -15.57 29.19 15.42
C ARG A 80 -15.91 28.23 16.56
N ALA A 81 -16.61 27.12 16.26
CA ALA A 81 -16.89 26.09 17.26
C ALA A 81 -15.59 25.42 17.70
N ASP A 82 -15.53 24.98 18.94
CA ASP A 82 -14.46 24.09 19.35
C ASP A 82 -14.69 22.64 18.84
N VAL A 83 -13.62 21.85 18.81
CA VAL A 83 -13.62 20.48 18.30
C VAL A 83 -14.65 19.60 19.01
N TYR A 84 -14.79 19.74 20.34
CA TYR A 84 -15.71 18.91 21.11
C TYR A 84 -17.17 19.25 20.81
N HIS A 85 -17.54 20.53 20.79
CA HIS A 85 -18.91 20.95 20.49
C HIS A 85 -19.28 20.73 19.03
N GLU A 86 -18.35 20.91 18.09
CA GLU A 86 -18.58 20.56 16.69
C GLU A 86 -18.89 19.07 16.50
N LEU A 87 -18.21 18.16 17.23
CA LEU A 87 -18.54 16.74 17.19
C LEU A 87 -19.83 16.42 17.96
N LEU A 88 -20.07 17.10 19.07
CA LEU A 88 -21.28 16.92 19.88
C LEU A 88 -22.55 17.30 19.11
N SER A 89 -22.45 18.21 18.13
CA SER A 89 -23.58 18.64 17.29
C SER A 89 -24.24 17.50 16.50
N VAL A 90 -23.53 16.38 16.30
CA VAL A 90 -24.15 15.15 15.75
C VAL A 90 -25.34 14.66 16.60
N PHE A 91 -25.33 15.01 17.88
CA PHE A 91 -26.31 14.61 18.88
C PHE A 91 -27.19 15.81 19.36
N ASP A 92 -27.36 16.87 18.54
CA ASP A 92 -28.15 18.07 18.92
C ASP A 92 -29.51 17.68 19.45
N ARG A 93 -30.23 16.73 18.82
CA ARG A 93 -31.53 16.24 19.30
C ARG A 93 -31.46 15.67 20.73
N LEU A 94 -30.36 14.94 21.08
CA LEU A 94 -30.20 14.41 22.43
C LEU A 94 -29.85 15.49 23.41
N SER A 95 -29.05 16.48 23.01
CA SER A 95 -28.72 17.66 23.80
C SER A 95 -29.98 18.51 24.11
N ASP A 96 -30.84 18.70 23.11
CA ASP A 96 -32.12 19.40 23.28
C ASP A 96 -33.05 18.63 24.23
N MET A 97 -33.15 17.31 24.10
CA MET A 97 -33.92 16.46 25.02
C MET A 97 -33.38 16.52 26.44
N GLU A 98 -32.06 16.49 26.65
CA GLU A 98 -31.45 16.64 27.99
C GLU A 98 -31.76 17.99 28.60
N THR A 99 -31.75 19.06 27.80
CA THR A 99 -32.11 20.41 28.22
C THR A 99 -33.59 20.52 28.60
N GLU A 100 -34.49 19.89 27.79
CA GLU A 100 -35.93 19.88 28.07
C GLU A 100 -36.24 19.06 29.32
N ILE A 101 -35.60 17.89 29.53
CA ILE A 101 -35.73 17.06 30.75
C ILE A 101 -35.33 17.88 31.98
N SER A 102 -34.22 18.65 31.90
CA SER A 102 -33.73 19.50 32.98
C SER A 102 -34.69 20.67 33.26
N ALA A 103 -35.25 21.29 32.21
CA ALA A 103 -36.24 22.36 32.35
C ALA A 103 -37.54 21.87 32.99
N LEU A 104 -38.02 20.66 32.60
CA LEU A 104 -39.19 20.03 33.21
C LEU A 104 -38.93 19.68 34.68
N ALA A 105 -37.76 19.19 35.05
CA ALA A 105 -37.38 18.94 36.43
C ALA A 105 -37.45 20.22 37.28
N HIS A 106 -36.90 21.34 36.78
CA HIS A 106 -37.00 22.64 37.46
C HIS A 106 -38.45 23.16 37.60
N GLN A 107 -39.34 22.92 36.61
CA GLN A 107 -40.74 23.27 36.69
C GLN A 107 -41.50 22.46 37.73
N ILE A 108 -41.20 21.14 37.82
CA ILE A 108 -41.76 20.23 38.81
C ILE A 108 -41.33 20.63 40.23
N ASP A 109 -40.05 20.95 40.45
CA ASP A 109 -39.49 21.37 41.72
C ASP A 109 -40.14 22.71 42.20
N ASN A 110 -40.36 23.63 41.28
CA ASN A 110 -41.00 24.92 41.54
C ASN A 110 -42.53 24.88 41.61
N LYS A 111 -43.16 23.69 41.45
CA LYS A 111 -44.62 23.48 41.43
C LYS A 111 -45.36 24.42 40.48
N SER A 112 -44.76 24.70 39.31
CA SER A 112 -45.32 25.60 38.32
C SER A 112 -46.07 24.79 37.24
N GLY A 113 -47.42 24.85 37.27
CA GLY A 113 -48.27 24.17 36.28
C GLY A 113 -49.00 22.90 36.80
N ASN A 114 -49.54 22.08 35.87
CA ASN A 114 -50.16 20.80 36.21
C ASN A 114 -49.07 19.75 36.46
N LEU A 115 -48.90 19.37 37.72
CA LEU A 115 -47.79 18.53 38.18
C LEU A 115 -47.84 17.14 37.53
N ASP A 116 -49.02 16.55 37.39
CA ASP A 116 -49.18 15.19 36.81
C ASP A 116 -48.79 15.16 35.33
N GLU A 117 -49.21 16.14 34.55
CA GLU A 117 -48.84 16.26 33.13
C GLU A 117 -47.34 16.51 32.95
N LEU A 118 -46.69 17.34 33.81
CA LEU A 118 -45.25 17.59 33.74
C LEU A 118 -44.43 16.33 34.05
N VAL A 119 -44.86 15.55 35.07
CA VAL A 119 -44.22 14.28 35.43
C VAL A 119 -44.36 13.23 34.33
N GLU A 120 -45.57 13.11 33.76
CA GLU A 120 -45.80 12.15 32.65
C GLU A 120 -44.96 12.50 31.42
N ARG A 121 -44.92 13.79 31.02
CA ARG A 121 -44.09 14.28 29.91
C ARG A 121 -42.59 14.03 30.16
N GLN A 122 -42.12 14.35 31.37
CA GLN A 122 -40.73 14.11 31.73
C GLN A 122 -40.36 12.62 31.65
N THR A 123 -41.23 11.74 32.19
CA THR A 123 -41.01 10.28 32.16
C THR A 123 -40.92 9.77 30.74
N MET A 124 -41.87 10.17 29.87
CA MET A 124 -41.81 9.77 28.44
C MET A 124 -40.55 10.29 27.75
N LEU A 125 -40.14 11.52 28.05
CA LEU A 125 -38.94 12.07 27.41
C LEU A 125 -37.66 11.39 27.91
N ILE A 126 -37.58 11.04 29.20
CA ILE A 126 -36.47 10.25 29.76
C ILE A 126 -36.39 8.89 29.08
N GLU A 127 -37.50 8.17 28.94
CA GLU A 127 -37.50 6.88 28.23
C GLU A 127 -37.03 7.02 26.77
N GLN A 128 -37.48 8.06 26.07
CA GLN A 128 -37.05 8.29 24.68
C GLN A 128 -35.54 8.64 24.63
N PHE A 129 -35.06 9.45 25.54
CA PHE A 129 -33.66 9.83 25.68
C PHE A 129 -32.78 8.62 25.94
N GLU A 130 -33.15 7.74 26.88
CA GLU A 130 -32.42 6.50 27.19
C GLU A 130 -32.41 5.55 25.99
N ARG A 131 -33.56 5.31 25.35
CA ARG A 131 -33.66 4.44 24.14
C ARG A 131 -32.83 4.97 22.97
N ALA A 132 -32.70 6.29 22.85
CA ALA A 132 -31.87 6.94 21.83
C ALA A 132 -30.36 6.97 22.18
N GLY A 133 -29.95 6.42 23.33
CA GLY A 133 -28.55 6.38 23.77
C GLY A 133 -28.07 7.66 24.45
N GLY A 134 -28.97 8.44 25.01
CA GLY A 134 -28.69 9.72 25.66
C GLY A 134 -27.73 9.61 26.85
N LEU A 135 -27.72 8.48 27.60
CA LEU A 135 -26.79 8.28 28.70
C LEU A 135 -25.30 8.18 28.28
N THR A 136 -25.03 7.89 27.01
CA THR A 136 -23.67 7.56 26.54
C THR A 136 -23.13 8.50 25.46
N TYR A 137 -23.94 9.41 24.90
CA TYR A 137 -23.51 10.23 23.76
C TYR A 137 -22.29 11.12 24.05
N LYS A 138 -22.19 11.72 25.25
CA LYS A 138 -21.03 12.52 25.66
C LYS A 138 -19.75 11.67 25.78
N SER A 139 -19.86 10.48 26.36
CA SER A 139 -18.72 9.56 26.47
C SER A 139 -18.31 8.99 25.12
N ARG A 140 -19.27 8.70 24.22
CA ARG A 140 -19.00 8.28 22.83
C ARG A 140 -18.26 9.36 22.04
N THR A 141 -18.69 10.63 22.17
CA THR A 141 -18.03 11.80 21.57
C THR A 141 -16.57 11.90 22.03
N ARG A 142 -16.33 11.83 23.36
CA ARG A 142 -14.97 11.86 23.93
C ARG A 142 -14.12 10.67 23.48
N SER A 143 -14.69 9.47 23.49
CA SER A 143 -13.99 8.25 23.05
C SER A 143 -13.59 8.32 21.58
N ALA A 144 -14.44 8.85 20.71
CA ALA A 144 -14.14 8.99 19.29
C ALA A 144 -13.01 10.00 19.04
N LEU A 145 -12.98 11.13 19.73
CA LEU A 145 -11.90 12.11 19.63
C LEU A 145 -10.57 11.51 20.10
N LEU A 146 -10.54 10.93 21.29
CA LEU A 146 -9.33 10.30 21.84
C LEU A 146 -8.84 9.15 20.95
N GLY A 147 -9.78 8.32 20.48
CA GLY A 147 -9.47 7.19 19.59
C GLY A 147 -8.86 7.61 18.25
N LEU A 148 -9.27 8.76 17.70
CA LEU A 148 -8.69 9.31 16.47
C LEU A 148 -7.45 10.18 16.71
N GLY A 149 -6.92 10.18 17.95
CA GLY A 149 -5.65 10.80 18.31
C GLY A 149 -5.71 12.30 18.59
N PHE A 150 -6.89 12.83 18.98
CA PHE A 150 -6.97 14.14 19.61
C PHE A 150 -6.62 14.02 21.09
N SER A 151 -5.89 14.99 21.62
CA SER A 151 -5.66 15.12 23.06
C SER A 151 -6.79 15.92 23.71
N GLU A 152 -6.93 15.80 25.02
CA GLU A 152 -7.94 16.61 25.77
C GLU A 152 -7.73 18.13 25.60
N ASN A 153 -6.48 18.54 25.41
CA ASN A 153 -6.15 19.95 25.16
C ASN A 153 -6.67 20.43 23.79
N ASP A 154 -6.85 19.52 22.82
CA ASP A 154 -7.35 19.85 21.50
C ASP A 154 -8.88 20.05 21.50
N PHE A 155 -9.60 19.58 22.51
CA PHE A 155 -11.06 19.65 22.58
C PHE A 155 -11.61 21.08 22.55
N THR A 156 -10.89 22.02 23.14
CA THR A 156 -11.26 23.45 23.18
C THR A 156 -10.67 24.26 22.03
N MET A 157 -9.93 23.61 21.13
CA MET A 157 -9.33 24.26 19.97
C MET A 157 -10.43 24.63 18.95
N PRO A 158 -10.46 25.86 18.40
CA PRO A 158 -11.36 26.20 17.30
C PRO A 158 -11.11 25.35 16.07
N VAL A 159 -12.17 24.86 15.43
CA VAL A 159 -12.10 24.04 14.20
C VAL A 159 -11.34 24.74 13.07
N GLY A 160 -11.40 26.06 12.99
CA GLY A 160 -10.66 26.87 12.04
C GLY A 160 -9.14 26.77 12.17
N ASN A 161 -8.63 26.44 13.35
CA ASN A 161 -7.18 26.30 13.63
C ASN A 161 -6.65 24.89 13.40
N LEU A 162 -7.51 23.93 13.04
CA LEU A 162 -7.11 22.56 12.74
C LEU A 162 -6.32 22.48 11.44
N SER A 163 -5.28 21.65 11.44
CA SER A 163 -4.63 21.22 10.20
C SER A 163 -5.58 20.43 9.31
N GLY A 164 -5.28 20.33 8.01
CA GLY A 164 -6.08 19.54 7.07
C GLY A 164 -6.30 18.09 7.54
N GLY A 165 -5.26 17.44 8.04
CA GLY A 165 -5.36 16.08 8.58
C GLY A 165 -6.22 15.99 9.86
N GLN A 166 -6.12 16.96 10.76
CA GLN A 166 -6.97 17.00 11.95
C GLN A 166 -8.44 17.25 11.59
N ARG A 167 -8.69 18.12 10.59
CA ARG A 167 -10.05 18.35 10.09
C ARG A 167 -10.64 17.07 9.46
N SER A 168 -9.87 16.32 8.68
CA SER A 168 -10.30 15.03 8.13
C SER A 168 -10.63 14.02 9.23
N LYS A 169 -9.85 13.95 10.31
CA LYS A 169 -10.14 13.13 11.50
C LYS A 169 -11.45 13.52 12.17
N LEU A 170 -11.70 14.81 12.32
CA LEU A 170 -12.95 15.31 12.93
C LEU A 170 -14.17 14.97 12.05
N CYS A 171 -14.06 15.13 10.72
CA CYS A 171 -15.12 14.75 9.78
C CYS A 171 -15.39 13.24 9.84
N LEU A 172 -14.34 12.41 9.92
CA LEU A 172 -14.48 10.97 10.13
C LEU A 172 -15.21 10.67 11.45
N ALA A 173 -14.83 11.31 12.55
CA ALA A 173 -15.51 11.16 13.84
C ALA A 173 -17.01 11.49 13.74
N LYS A 174 -17.38 12.60 13.07
CA LYS A 174 -18.78 13.00 12.84
C LYS A 174 -19.54 11.92 12.06
N LEU A 175 -18.94 11.39 11.00
CA LEU A 175 -19.54 10.30 10.22
C LEU A 175 -19.76 9.05 11.06
N LEU A 176 -18.75 8.62 11.83
CA LEU A 176 -18.82 7.40 12.65
C LEU A 176 -19.87 7.49 13.76
N LEU A 177 -20.09 8.69 14.31
CA LEU A 177 -21.09 8.94 15.35
C LEU A 177 -22.48 9.28 14.80
N SER A 178 -22.60 9.52 13.49
CA SER A 178 -23.90 9.80 12.84
C SER A 178 -24.86 8.61 12.96
N GLN A 179 -26.14 8.86 12.74
CA GLN A 179 -27.17 7.81 12.74
C GLN A 179 -27.23 7.02 11.43
N SER A 180 -26.16 7.02 10.64
CA SER A 180 -26.06 6.26 9.41
C SER A 180 -25.96 4.76 9.70
N ASN A 181 -26.70 3.96 8.94
CA ASN A 181 -26.62 2.49 9.01
C ASN A 181 -25.92 1.87 7.79
N MET A 182 -25.41 2.72 6.90
CA MET A 182 -24.52 2.36 5.82
C MET A 182 -23.41 3.41 5.71
N LEU A 183 -22.14 2.99 5.75
CA LEU A 183 -21.00 3.89 5.69
C LEU A 183 -20.29 3.76 4.34
N LEU A 184 -19.98 4.90 3.73
CA LEU A 184 -19.12 5.00 2.54
C LEU A 184 -17.83 5.72 2.97
N LEU A 185 -16.72 4.97 3.06
CA LEU A 185 -15.45 5.45 3.58
C LEU A 185 -14.41 5.47 2.45
N ASP A 186 -13.96 6.66 2.06
CA ASP A 186 -12.92 6.85 1.04
C ASP A 186 -11.59 7.17 1.74
N GLU A 187 -10.65 6.22 1.67
CA GLU A 187 -9.32 6.27 2.29
C GLU A 187 -9.34 6.73 3.76
N PRO A 188 -10.11 6.06 4.65
CA PRO A 188 -10.29 6.51 6.03
C PRO A 188 -9.03 6.40 6.88
N THR A 189 -8.03 5.64 6.45
CA THR A 189 -6.74 5.46 7.13
C THR A 189 -5.75 6.58 6.85
N ASN A 190 -6.00 7.43 5.84
CA ASN A 190 -5.12 8.54 5.52
C ASN A 190 -5.03 9.53 6.69
N HIS A 191 -3.83 9.97 7.00
CA HIS A 191 -3.50 10.89 8.10
C HIS A 191 -3.73 10.34 9.52
N LEU A 192 -4.13 9.07 9.67
CA LEU A 192 -4.19 8.38 10.95
C LEU A 192 -2.82 7.80 11.31
N ASP A 193 -2.49 7.79 12.59
CA ASP A 193 -1.37 6.99 13.09
C ASP A 193 -1.84 5.58 13.44
N ILE A 194 -0.89 4.72 13.77
CA ILE A 194 -1.13 3.29 13.99
C ILE A 194 -2.17 3.05 15.11
N ASP A 195 -2.12 3.85 16.19
CA ASP A 195 -3.07 3.71 17.31
C ASP A 195 -4.49 4.13 16.89
N ALA A 196 -4.63 5.22 16.13
CA ALA A 196 -5.92 5.67 15.61
C ALA A 196 -6.51 4.69 14.58
N ILE A 197 -5.66 4.06 13.73
CA ILE A 197 -6.12 3.02 12.81
C ILE A 197 -6.61 1.80 13.60
N ALA A 198 -5.90 1.36 14.64
CA ALA A 198 -6.31 0.23 15.48
C ALA A 198 -7.65 0.50 16.18
N TRP A 199 -7.88 1.74 16.66
CA TRP A 199 -9.15 2.14 17.23
C TRP A 199 -10.27 2.12 16.19
N LEU A 200 -10.01 2.66 14.98
CA LEU A 200 -10.98 2.67 13.87
C LEU A 200 -11.37 1.25 13.46
N GLU A 201 -10.41 0.32 13.37
CA GLU A 201 -10.69 -1.10 13.11
C GLU A 201 -11.63 -1.71 14.15
N GLY A 202 -11.38 -1.47 15.43
CA GLY A 202 -12.24 -1.92 16.51
C GLY A 202 -13.67 -1.38 16.35
N PHE A 203 -13.80 -0.08 16.11
CA PHE A 203 -15.09 0.58 15.91
C PHE A 203 -15.85 0.00 14.71
N LEU A 204 -15.19 -0.13 13.54
CA LEU A 204 -15.81 -0.66 12.32
C LEU A 204 -16.12 -2.15 12.42
N ARG A 205 -15.35 -2.92 13.19
CA ARG A 205 -15.65 -4.33 13.45
C ARG A 205 -16.93 -4.49 14.26
N ASP A 206 -17.19 -3.58 15.20
CA ASP A 206 -18.39 -3.60 16.02
C ASP A 206 -19.60 -2.93 15.35
N PHE A 207 -19.40 -2.20 14.26
CA PHE A 207 -20.47 -1.55 13.53
C PHE A 207 -21.44 -2.58 12.93
N LYS A 208 -22.74 -2.41 13.21
CA LYS A 208 -23.79 -3.38 12.86
C LYS A 208 -24.41 -3.14 11.48
N GLY A 209 -24.13 -2.02 10.84
CA GLY A 209 -24.63 -1.67 9.51
C GLY A 209 -23.73 -2.20 8.38
N ALA A 210 -24.16 -1.92 7.15
CA ALA A 210 -23.34 -2.16 5.96
C ALA A 210 -22.25 -1.10 5.80
N MET A 211 -21.17 -1.44 5.14
CA MET A 211 -20.17 -0.46 4.75
C MET A 211 -19.48 -0.81 3.44
N ILE A 212 -19.05 0.23 2.73
CA ILE A 212 -18.14 0.13 1.58
C ILE A 212 -16.93 0.99 1.90
N ILE A 213 -15.75 0.39 1.82
CA ILE A 213 -14.49 1.02 2.18
C ILE A 213 -13.57 1.00 0.97
N ILE A 214 -13.14 2.15 0.49
CA ILE A 214 -11.99 2.28 -0.41
C ILE A 214 -10.78 2.47 0.48
N SER A 215 -9.79 1.60 0.39
CA SER A 215 -8.52 1.77 1.09
C SER A 215 -7.39 1.07 0.36
N HIS A 216 -6.21 1.64 0.48
CA HIS A 216 -4.96 1.03 0.06
C HIS A 216 -4.22 0.33 1.22
N ASP A 217 -4.74 0.40 2.43
CA ASP A 217 -4.22 -0.34 3.59
C ASP A 217 -4.77 -1.77 3.60
N ARG A 218 -3.94 -2.71 3.14
CA ARG A 218 -4.31 -4.14 3.01
C ARG A 218 -4.59 -4.78 4.37
N TYR A 219 -3.81 -4.42 5.38
CA TYR A 219 -3.96 -4.95 6.74
C TYR A 219 -5.29 -4.49 7.36
N PHE A 220 -5.66 -3.23 7.12
CA PHE A 220 -6.94 -2.68 7.52
C PHE A 220 -8.12 -3.39 6.83
N LEU A 221 -8.02 -3.60 5.51
CA LEU A 221 -9.06 -4.33 4.77
C LEU A 221 -9.21 -5.77 5.27
N ASP A 222 -8.10 -6.48 5.54
CA ASP A 222 -8.15 -7.84 6.07
C ASP A 222 -8.87 -7.94 7.42
N ASN A 223 -8.66 -6.96 8.30
CA ASN A 223 -9.24 -6.96 9.64
C ASN A 223 -10.71 -6.53 9.69
N VAL A 224 -11.17 -5.76 8.69
CA VAL A 224 -12.50 -5.12 8.75
C VAL A 224 -13.47 -5.72 7.74
N THR A 225 -13.01 -6.16 6.55
CA THR A 225 -13.89 -6.56 5.45
C THR A 225 -14.17 -8.06 5.40
N ASN A 226 -15.37 -8.42 4.94
CA ASN A 226 -15.79 -9.80 4.69
C ASN A 226 -16.15 -10.07 3.22
N LYS A 227 -16.03 -9.04 2.38
CA LYS A 227 -16.33 -9.09 0.94
C LYS A 227 -15.42 -8.08 0.24
N THR A 228 -14.90 -8.46 -0.91
CA THR A 228 -14.03 -7.58 -1.72
C THR A 228 -14.64 -7.38 -3.09
N ILE A 229 -14.71 -6.15 -3.55
CA ILE A 229 -15.09 -5.79 -4.91
C ILE A 229 -13.90 -5.14 -5.59
N GLU A 230 -13.45 -5.73 -6.68
CA GLU A 230 -12.36 -5.21 -7.48
C GLU A 230 -12.90 -4.51 -8.73
N LEU A 231 -12.45 -3.27 -8.95
CA LEU A 231 -12.69 -2.54 -10.20
C LEU A 231 -11.44 -2.59 -11.06
N GLU A 232 -11.47 -3.45 -12.07
CA GLU A 232 -10.36 -3.67 -13.00
C GLU A 232 -10.90 -3.79 -14.44
N HIS A 233 -10.13 -3.33 -15.44
CA HIS A 233 -10.54 -3.35 -16.86
C HIS A 233 -11.96 -2.81 -17.11
N ASN A 234 -12.32 -1.74 -16.40
CA ASN A 234 -13.63 -1.08 -16.46
C ASN A 234 -14.82 -1.95 -15.98
N ARG A 235 -14.57 -3.08 -15.31
CA ARG A 235 -15.59 -3.99 -14.77
C ARG A 235 -15.42 -4.20 -13.27
N ALA A 236 -16.49 -4.55 -12.59
CA ALA A 236 -16.45 -4.91 -11.17
C ALA A 236 -16.55 -6.43 -11.01
N MET A 237 -15.62 -6.99 -10.26
CA MET A 237 -15.64 -8.40 -9.85
C MET A 237 -15.84 -8.50 -8.33
N VAL A 238 -16.72 -9.40 -7.91
CA VAL A 238 -17.11 -9.57 -6.51
C VAL A 238 -16.53 -10.86 -5.96
N TYR A 239 -15.76 -10.75 -4.88
CA TYR A 239 -15.15 -11.88 -4.18
C TYR A 239 -15.66 -11.93 -2.74
N LYS A 240 -16.03 -13.12 -2.26
CA LYS A 240 -16.35 -13.35 -0.85
C LYS A 240 -15.04 -13.58 -0.09
N GLY A 241 -14.89 -12.88 1.01
CA GLY A 241 -13.73 -12.98 1.89
C GLY A 241 -12.95 -11.68 2.06
N SER A 242 -11.92 -11.71 2.90
CA SER A 242 -11.01 -10.60 3.16
C SER A 242 -10.10 -10.31 1.95
N TYR A 243 -9.27 -9.26 2.09
CA TYR A 243 -8.31 -8.89 1.04
C TYR A 243 -7.31 -10.02 0.73
N SER A 244 -6.73 -10.67 1.74
CA SER A 244 -5.78 -11.77 1.54
C SER A 244 -6.42 -13.01 0.89
N GLU A 245 -7.68 -13.30 1.21
CA GLU A 245 -8.42 -14.37 0.54
C GLU A 245 -8.74 -14.03 -0.93
N PHE A 246 -9.05 -12.76 -1.20
CA PHE A 246 -9.23 -12.24 -2.55
C PHE A 246 -7.97 -12.44 -3.39
N VAL A 247 -6.79 -12.00 -2.91
CA VAL A 247 -5.51 -12.12 -3.64
C VAL A 247 -5.25 -13.58 -4.03
N LYS A 248 -5.37 -14.52 -3.08
CA LYS A 248 -5.18 -15.96 -3.36
C LYS A 248 -6.16 -16.50 -4.41
N LYS A 249 -7.42 -16.07 -4.35
CA LYS A 249 -8.43 -16.48 -5.33
C LYS A 249 -8.13 -15.92 -6.71
N LYS A 250 -7.73 -14.65 -6.80
CA LYS A 250 -7.36 -13.98 -8.05
C LYS A 250 -6.15 -14.65 -8.70
N GLU A 251 -5.09 -14.93 -7.92
CA GLU A 251 -3.92 -15.66 -8.41
C GLU A 251 -4.28 -17.03 -8.97
N SER A 252 -5.07 -17.81 -8.25
CA SER A 252 -5.53 -19.13 -8.71
C SER A 252 -6.37 -19.05 -9.99
N VAL A 253 -7.25 -18.06 -10.12
CA VAL A 253 -8.05 -17.84 -11.34
C VAL A 253 -7.16 -17.44 -12.51
N ASN A 254 -6.22 -16.51 -12.30
CA ASN A 254 -5.29 -16.05 -13.34
C ASN A 254 -4.38 -17.19 -13.82
N GLU A 255 -3.86 -18.00 -12.90
CA GLU A 255 -3.05 -19.16 -13.23
C GLU A 255 -3.86 -20.20 -14.06
N SER A 256 -5.10 -20.46 -13.66
CA SER A 256 -5.99 -21.36 -14.40
C SER A 256 -6.29 -20.85 -15.81
N LEU A 257 -6.54 -19.54 -15.97
CA LEU A 257 -6.77 -18.90 -17.27
C LEU A 257 -5.51 -18.96 -18.15
N LYS A 258 -4.33 -18.69 -17.57
CA LYS A 258 -3.05 -18.78 -18.27
C LYS A 258 -2.77 -20.20 -18.77
N ASN A 259 -2.92 -21.19 -17.90
CA ASN A 259 -2.73 -22.59 -18.25
C ASN A 259 -3.69 -23.05 -19.35
N LYS A 260 -4.97 -22.63 -19.28
CA LYS A 260 -5.96 -22.91 -20.33
C LYS A 260 -5.57 -22.27 -21.65
N TYR A 261 -5.19 -21.00 -21.64
CA TYR A 261 -4.76 -20.26 -22.83
C TYR A 261 -3.55 -20.91 -23.51
N GLU A 262 -2.53 -21.29 -22.73
CA GLU A 262 -1.34 -21.98 -23.24
C GLU A 262 -1.68 -23.37 -23.83
N HIS A 263 -2.58 -24.09 -23.17
CA HIS A 263 -3.08 -25.37 -23.68
C HIS A 263 -3.81 -25.20 -25.01
N ASP A 264 -4.75 -24.24 -25.09
CA ASP A 264 -5.53 -23.97 -26.29
C ASP A 264 -4.63 -23.51 -27.45
N LEU A 265 -3.59 -22.70 -27.19
CA LEU A 265 -2.59 -22.31 -28.19
C LEU A 265 -1.77 -23.51 -28.73
N LYS A 266 -1.36 -24.43 -27.83
CA LYS A 266 -0.65 -25.64 -28.22
C LYS A 266 -1.55 -26.53 -29.10
N GLU A 267 -2.82 -26.64 -28.72
CA GLU A 267 -3.78 -27.45 -29.48
C GLU A 267 -4.10 -26.83 -30.85
N ILE A 268 -4.25 -25.50 -30.94
CA ILE A 268 -4.38 -24.80 -32.23
C ILE A 268 -3.17 -25.11 -33.14
N LYS A 269 -1.95 -24.92 -32.64
CA LYS A 269 -0.72 -25.21 -33.42
C LYS A 269 -0.67 -26.67 -33.88
N ARG A 270 -1.05 -27.63 -33.02
CA ARG A 270 -1.12 -29.04 -33.35
C ARG A 270 -2.11 -29.31 -34.49
N ILE A 271 -3.32 -28.72 -34.40
CA ILE A 271 -4.35 -28.90 -35.43
C ILE A 271 -3.94 -28.24 -36.75
N GLU A 272 -3.35 -27.04 -36.72
CA GLU A 272 -2.84 -26.36 -37.91
C GLU A 272 -1.76 -27.16 -38.61
N GLY A 273 -0.82 -27.79 -37.85
CA GLY A 273 0.17 -28.70 -38.41
C GLY A 273 -0.46 -29.92 -39.12
N ILE A 274 -1.52 -30.48 -38.54
CA ILE A 274 -2.26 -31.57 -39.20
C ILE A 274 -2.94 -31.06 -40.48
N VAL A 275 -3.54 -29.89 -40.47
CA VAL A 275 -4.18 -29.28 -41.65
C VAL A 275 -3.17 -29.05 -42.77
N GLU A 276 -1.98 -28.54 -42.47
CA GLU A 276 -0.91 -28.36 -43.46
C GLU A 276 -0.43 -29.68 -44.03
N GLN A 277 -0.23 -30.71 -43.19
CA GLN A 277 0.19 -32.04 -43.62
C GLN A 277 -0.85 -32.70 -44.54
N GLN A 278 -2.14 -32.59 -44.19
CA GLN A 278 -3.24 -33.11 -45.02
C GLN A 278 -3.31 -32.41 -46.38
N LYS A 279 -3.11 -31.08 -46.42
CA LYS A 279 -3.05 -30.32 -47.66
C LYS A 279 -1.87 -30.69 -48.55
N ARG A 280 -0.69 -30.98 -47.97
CA ARG A 280 0.51 -31.42 -48.71
C ARG A 280 0.33 -32.80 -49.40
N TRP A 281 -0.46 -33.69 -48.81
CA TRP A 281 -0.72 -35.00 -49.38
C TRP A 281 -1.64 -34.98 -50.62
N GLY A 282 -2.36 -33.91 -50.91
CA GLY A 282 -2.98 -33.59 -52.17
C GLY A 282 -4.16 -34.45 -52.64
N GLN A 283 -4.66 -35.41 -51.82
CA GLN A 283 -5.80 -36.27 -52.18
C GLN A 283 -7.13 -35.60 -51.78
N ALA A 284 -8.19 -35.80 -52.58
CA ALA A 284 -9.49 -35.15 -52.36
C ALA A 284 -10.07 -35.42 -50.94
N HIS A 285 -9.90 -36.63 -50.39
CA HIS A 285 -10.34 -36.97 -49.04
C HIS A 285 -9.57 -36.18 -47.98
N ASN A 286 -8.30 -35.92 -48.17
CA ASN A 286 -7.47 -35.16 -47.26
C ASN A 286 -7.87 -33.68 -47.18
N PHE A 287 -8.39 -33.08 -48.24
CA PHE A 287 -8.94 -31.72 -48.23
C PHE A 287 -10.22 -31.58 -47.38
N ILE A 288 -11.08 -32.62 -47.39
CA ILE A 288 -12.28 -32.65 -46.54
C ILE A 288 -11.88 -32.75 -45.08
N THR A 289 -10.93 -33.59 -44.72
CA THR A 289 -10.37 -33.74 -43.38
C THR A 289 -9.69 -32.47 -42.92
N ALA A 290 -8.88 -31.83 -43.77
CA ALA A 290 -8.24 -30.55 -43.50
C ALA A 290 -9.26 -29.43 -43.22
N ALA A 291 -10.36 -29.36 -44.01
CA ALA A 291 -11.42 -28.38 -43.80
C ALA A 291 -12.18 -28.60 -42.48
N SER A 292 -12.41 -29.87 -42.09
CA SER A 292 -13.03 -30.19 -40.79
C SER A 292 -12.13 -29.80 -39.63
N LYS A 293 -10.82 -30.11 -39.70
CA LYS A 293 -9.84 -29.74 -38.69
C LYS A 293 -9.61 -28.20 -38.61
N GLN A 294 -9.63 -27.54 -39.76
CA GLN A 294 -9.57 -26.07 -39.77
C GLN A 294 -10.77 -25.45 -38.99
N LYS A 295 -11.99 -25.94 -39.21
CA LYS A 295 -13.18 -25.47 -38.44
C LYS A 295 -13.03 -25.75 -36.95
N GLU A 296 -12.38 -26.82 -36.54
CA GLU A 296 -12.10 -27.15 -35.15
C GLU A 296 -11.11 -26.13 -34.56
N ALA A 297 -10.01 -25.82 -35.25
CA ALA A 297 -9.05 -24.80 -34.87
C ALA A 297 -9.71 -23.40 -34.76
N ASP A 298 -10.55 -23.06 -35.75
CA ASP A 298 -11.26 -21.78 -35.75
C ASP A 298 -12.22 -21.67 -34.57
N ARG A 299 -12.94 -22.73 -34.19
CA ARG A 299 -13.78 -22.74 -32.98
C ARG A 299 -12.99 -22.53 -31.69
N ILE A 300 -11.79 -23.14 -31.57
CA ILE A 300 -10.92 -22.94 -30.42
C ILE A 300 -10.41 -21.49 -30.42
N LYS A 301 -10.04 -20.94 -31.60
CA LYS A 301 -9.63 -19.55 -31.75
C LYS A 301 -10.71 -18.56 -31.36
N ASP A 302 -11.95 -18.80 -31.78
CA ASP A 302 -13.11 -17.95 -31.44
C ASP A 302 -13.43 -17.99 -29.93
N GLY A 303 -13.12 -19.12 -29.27
CA GLY A 303 -13.24 -19.27 -27.81
C GLY A 303 -11.99 -18.88 -27.02
N LEU A 304 -10.90 -18.50 -27.68
CA LEU A 304 -9.63 -18.19 -27.04
C LEU A 304 -9.73 -16.86 -26.29
N VAL A 305 -9.81 -16.94 -24.98
CA VAL A 305 -9.74 -15.77 -24.10
C VAL A 305 -8.28 -15.60 -23.73
N ALA A 306 -7.61 -14.63 -24.34
CA ALA A 306 -6.28 -14.25 -23.90
C ALA A 306 -6.34 -13.86 -22.41
N PRO A 307 -5.42 -14.34 -21.57
CA PRO A 307 -5.31 -13.80 -20.23
C PRO A 307 -5.14 -12.29 -20.38
N GLU A 308 -5.95 -11.54 -19.61
CA GLU A 308 -5.85 -10.09 -19.62
C GLU A 308 -4.40 -9.72 -19.34
N SER A 309 -3.82 -8.84 -20.15
CA SER A 309 -2.44 -8.42 -19.95
C SER A 309 -2.31 -7.90 -18.53
N GLU A 310 -1.41 -8.50 -17.77
CA GLU A 310 -1.06 -7.97 -16.45
C GLU A 310 -0.83 -6.47 -16.59
N LEU A 311 -1.49 -5.69 -15.71
CA LEU A 311 -1.25 -4.25 -15.69
C LEU A 311 0.25 -4.05 -15.61
N GLU A 312 0.78 -3.24 -16.54
CA GLU A 312 2.22 -2.97 -16.51
C GLU A 312 2.61 -2.45 -15.13
N THR A 313 3.55 -3.11 -14.51
CA THR A 313 4.09 -2.76 -13.20
C THR A 313 5.38 -1.98 -13.38
N MET A 314 5.68 -1.10 -12.43
CA MET A 314 6.99 -0.46 -12.39
C MET A 314 8.07 -1.53 -12.22
N ARG A 315 9.23 -1.29 -12.82
CA ARG A 315 10.42 -2.12 -12.60
C ARG A 315 11.45 -1.29 -11.86
N MET A 316 11.76 -1.71 -10.64
CA MET A 316 12.73 -1.03 -9.79
C MET A 316 13.84 -2.00 -9.41
N HIS A 317 15.08 -1.48 -9.35
CA HIS A 317 16.22 -2.23 -8.85
C HIS A 317 17.17 -1.28 -8.14
N PHE A 318 17.29 -1.41 -6.81
CA PHE A 318 18.23 -0.63 -6.02
C PHE A 318 19.52 -1.41 -5.83
N GLU A 319 20.63 -0.87 -6.34
CA GLU A 319 21.97 -1.38 -6.08
C GLU A 319 22.85 -0.29 -5.50
N PRO A 320 23.52 -0.52 -4.36
CA PRO A 320 24.49 0.43 -3.82
C PRO A 320 25.75 0.44 -4.68
N ARG A 321 26.26 1.64 -5.01
CA ARG A 321 27.51 1.80 -5.78
C ARG A 321 28.75 1.41 -4.98
N CYS A 322 28.71 1.56 -3.67
CA CYS A 322 29.81 1.23 -2.75
C CYS A 322 29.26 0.58 -1.48
N GLU A 323 30.09 -0.17 -0.80
CA GLU A 323 29.74 -0.75 0.49
C GLU A 323 30.06 0.24 1.62
N SER A 324 29.15 0.40 2.58
CA SER A 324 29.38 1.18 3.81
C SER A 324 30.22 0.41 4.82
N GLY A 325 30.78 1.12 5.78
CA GLY A 325 31.34 0.52 7.00
C GLY A 325 30.30 -0.22 7.83
N ASN A 326 30.72 -0.94 8.86
CA ASN A 326 29.83 -1.73 9.72
C ASN A 326 28.86 -0.86 10.54
N ASP A 327 29.31 0.26 11.07
CA ASP A 327 28.46 1.25 11.71
C ASP A 327 28.03 2.27 10.64
N VAL A 328 26.71 2.42 10.43
CA VAL A 328 26.16 3.29 9.38
C VAL A 328 25.69 4.60 9.96
N LEU A 329 24.99 4.57 11.08
CA LEU A 329 24.50 5.76 11.78
C LEU A 329 24.58 5.57 13.29
N ILE A 330 25.15 6.54 13.98
CA ILE A 330 25.17 6.62 15.45
C ILE A 330 24.58 7.96 15.85
N CYS A 331 23.50 7.95 16.63
CA CYS A 331 22.91 9.13 17.24
C CYS A 331 22.99 9.01 18.75
N LYS A 332 23.36 10.08 19.43
CA LYS A 332 23.44 10.12 20.90
C LYS A 332 22.73 11.36 21.45
N ASN A 333 21.80 11.11 22.38
CA ASN A 333 21.08 12.15 23.12
C ASN A 333 20.47 13.22 22.22
N LEU A 334 20.01 12.87 21.00
CA LEU A 334 19.39 13.83 20.10
C LEU A 334 18.11 14.40 20.72
N ALA A 335 17.97 15.73 20.64
CA ALA A 335 16.77 16.42 21.08
C ALA A 335 16.37 17.53 20.10
N LYS A 336 15.05 17.71 19.93
CA LYS A 336 14.46 18.78 19.13
C LYS A 336 13.20 19.32 19.75
N SER A 337 13.11 20.64 19.79
CA SER A 337 11.89 21.40 20.12
C SER A 337 11.71 22.54 19.12
N PHE A 338 10.47 22.97 18.94
CA PHE A 338 10.09 24.19 18.23
C PHE A 338 9.27 25.03 19.18
N ASP A 339 9.71 26.28 19.40
CA ASP A 339 9.13 27.20 20.37
C ASP A 339 8.86 26.51 21.72
N ASN A 340 7.59 26.34 22.11
CA ASN A 340 7.20 25.72 23.38
C ASN A 340 6.85 24.22 23.24
N LYS A 341 6.94 23.63 22.04
CA LYS A 341 6.59 22.23 21.81
C LYS A 341 7.86 21.37 21.68
N GLN A 342 8.11 20.55 22.70
CA GLN A 342 9.15 19.52 22.62
C GLN A 342 8.65 18.37 21.74
N LEU A 343 9.42 18.02 20.67
CA LEU A 343 9.12 16.89 19.82
C LEU A 343 9.67 15.60 20.42
N PHE A 344 10.98 15.59 20.68
CA PHE A 344 11.66 14.45 21.31
C PHE A 344 12.91 14.90 22.06
N LYS A 345 13.34 14.10 23.00
CA LYS A 345 14.60 14.22 23.74
C LYS A 345 15.21 12.84 23.97
N ASN A 346 16.52 12.79 24.23
CA ASN A 346 17.28 11.59 24.55
C ASN A 346 17.05 10.47 23.51
N VAL A 347 17.16 10.82 22.22
CA VAL A 347 17.07 9.86 21.12
C VAL A 347 18.45 9.26 20.86
N ASP A 348 18.58 7.98 21.19
CA ASP A 348 19.78 7.18 20.95
C ASP A 348 19.45 6.13 19.89
N ILE A 349 20.18 6.13 18.76
CA ILE A 349 19.98 5.22 17.64
C ILE A 349 21.35 4.73 17.19
N HIS A 350 21.51 3.42 17.01
CA HIS A 350 22.68 2.83 16.41
C HIS A 350 22.24 1.86 15.31
N ILE A 351 22.61 2.16 14.05
CA ILE A 351 22.25 1.38 12.86
C ILE A 351 23.50 0.78 12.25
N ARG A 352 23.47 -0.52 12.01
CA ARG A 352 24.56 -1.29 11.39
C ARG A 352 24.25 -1.61 9.93
N LYS A 353 25.30 -1.94 9.20
CA LYS A 353 25.23 -2.34 7.78
C LYS A 353 24.23 -3.47 7.56
N GLY A 354 23.37 -3.29 6.56
CA GLY A 354 22.35 -4.27 6.15
C GLY A 354 21.13 -4.36 7.07
N GLU A 355 20.99 -3.48 8.08
CA GLU A 355 19.80 -3.43 8.91
C GLU A 355 18.65 -2.71 8.22
N ARG A 356 17.43 -3.26 8.40
CA ARG A 356 16.15 -2.71 7.95
C ARG A 356 15.37 -2.20 9.15
N VAL A 357 15.59 -0.92 9.47
CA VAL A 357 15.06 -0.30 10.69
C VAL A 357 13.84 0.55 10.35
N PHE A 358 12.74 0.35 11.06
CA PHE A 358 11.53 1.17 10.92
C PHE A 358 11.34 2.07 12.13
N ILE A 359 10.96 3.32 11.87
CA ILE A 359 10.55 4.27 12.91
C ILE A 359 9.03 4.39 12.88
N ILE A 360 8.40 4.07 14.00
CA ILE A 360 6.96 4.28 14.22
C ILE A 360 6.75 5.26 15.38
N GLY A 361 5.55 5.80 15.50
CA GLY A 361 5.17 6.73 16.57
C GLY A 361 3.98 7.59 16.18
N GLY A 362 3.39 8.25 17.14
CA GLY A 362 2.23 9.12 16.94
C GLY A 362 2.47 10.26 15.95
N ASN A 363 1.40 10.79 15.41
CA ASN A 363 1.50 11.95 14.52
C ASN A 363 2.04 13.17 15.26
N GLY A 364 3.00 13.87 14.65
CA GLY A 364 3.63 15.04 15.24
C GLY A 364 4.68 14.77 16.32
N CYS A 365 5.08 13.50 16.56
CA CYS A 365 6.19 13.18 17.47
C CYS A 365 7.59 13.52 16.91
N GLY A 366 7.68 13.92 15.63
CA GLY A 366 8.92 14.41 15.04
C GLY A 366 9.65 13.43 14.10
N LYS A 367 9.01 12.38 13.57
CA LYS A 367 9.62 11.41 12.64
C LYS A 367 10.28 12.07 11.43
N THR A 368 9.53 12.85 10.66
CA THR A 368 10.05 13.65 9.52
C THR A 368 11.11 14.65 9.96
N THR A 369 10.93 15.26 11.14
CA THR A 369 11.93 16.20 11.69
C THR A 369 13.24 15.51 12.00
N LEU A 370 13.21 14.28 12.53
CA LEU A 370 14.42 13.47 12.73
C LEU A 370 15.14 13.23 11.41
N PHE A 371 14.43 12.86 10.34
CA PHE A 371 15.03 12.69 9.01
C PHE A 371 15.62 14.00 8.45
N ARG A 372 14.95 15.14 8.67
CA ARG A 372 15.49 16.45 8.30
C ARG A 372 16.75 16.83 9.09
N ILE A 373 16.86 16.41 10.34
CA ILE A 373 18.08 16.58 11.14
C ILE A 373 19.19 15.70 10.55
N LEU A 374 18.91 14.42 10.33
CA LEU A 374 19.87 13.47 9.75
C LEU A 374 20.34 13.88 8.34
N THR A 375 19.50 14.54 7.55
CA THR A 375 19.87 15.06 6.23
C THR A 375 20.50 16.47 6.26
N GLY A 376 20.73 17.05 7.45
CA GLY A 376 21.30 18.38 7.63
C GLY A 376 20.36 19.55 7.27
N LYS A 377 19.09 19.29 6.95
CA LYS A 377 18.10 20.31 6.57
C LYS A 377 17.59 21.13 7.78
N THR A 378 17.65 20.56 8.97
CA THR A 378 17.16 21.21 10.21
C THR A 378 18.18 21.03 11.31
N PRO A 379 18.58 22.09 12.04
CA PRO A 379 19.49 21.95 13.16
C PRO A 379 18.82 21.23 14.34
N MET A 380 19.57 20.40 15.05
CA MET A 380 19.20 19.82 16.34
C MET A 380 19.35 20.85 17.45
N ASN A 381 18.68 20.65 18.59
CA ASN A 381 18.85 21.50 19.78
C ASN A 381 20.01 21.01 20.68
N SER A 382 20.16 19.69 20.81
CA SER A 382 21.25 19.04 21.55
C SER A 382 21.47 17.62 21.05
N GLY A 383 22.60 17.03 21.44
CA GLY A 383 23.04 15.70 21.03
C GLY A 383 24.04 15.76 19.89
N GLU A 384 24.38 14.60 19.37
CA GLU A 384 25.30 14.41 18.23
C GLU A 384 24.83 13.26 17.37
N TYR A 385 25.17 13.29 16.08
CA TYR A 385 25.04 12.15 15.20
C TYR A 385 26.21 12.08 14.24
N ASP A 386 26.65 10.86 13.95
CA ASP A 386 27.77 10.58 13.05
C ASP A 386 27.40 9.49 12.06
N TYR A 387 27.88 9.63 10.82
CA TYR A 387 27.81 8.60 9.80
C TYR A 387 29.11 7.82 9.75
N GLY A 388 28.99 6.53 9.52
CA GLY A 388 30.11 5.64 9.33
C GLY A 388 30.91 5.93 8.05
N ALA A 389 32.00 5.20 7.86
CA ALA A 389 32.82 5.33 6.67
C ALA A 389 32.08 4.94 5.40
N ASN A 390 32.28 5.68 4.31
CA ASN A 390 31.68 5.45 2.99
C ASN A 390 30.16 5.38 2.97
N VAL A 391 29.47 6.10 3.88
CA VAL A 391 27.99 6.16 3.88
C VAL A 391 27.52 7.18 2.86
N GLU A 392 26.78 6.71 1.84
CA GLU A 392 26.09 7.53 0.85
C GLU A 392 24.58 7.49 1.10
N ILE A 393 24.02 8.66 1.43
CA ILE A 393 22.62 8.77 1.84
C ILE A 393 21.73 9.01 0.64
N GLY A 394 20.68 8.19 0.49
CA GLY A 394 19.54 8.44 -0.37
C GLY A 394 18.32 8.83 0.47
N TYR A 395 17.74 9.99 0.25
CA TYR A 395 16.58 10.47 1.00
C TYR A 395 15.34 10.63 0.13
N PHE A 396 14.29 9.92 0.49
CA PHE A 396 12.95 10.07 -0.07
C PHE A 396 12.09 10.91 0.87
N ASP A 397 11.67 12.09 0.40
CA ASP A 397 10.88 13.07 1.17
C ASP A 397 9.38 12.88 0.93
N GLN A 398 8.60 12.71 1.99
CA GLN A 398 7.14 12.59 1.94
C GLN A 398 6.48 13.72 1.14
N MET A 399 6.95 14.96 1.31
CA MET A 399 6.39 16.14 0.64
C MET A 399 6.97 16.40 -0.76
N GLN A 400 7.90 15.57 -1.22
CA GLN A 400 8.56 15.69 -2.53
C GLN A 400 9.13 17.09 -2.81
N GLN A 401 9.58 17.80 -1.77
CA GLN A 401 10.15 19.15 -1.86
C GLN A 401 11.48 19.19 -2.61
N ASN A 402 12.05 18.02 -2.92
CA ASN A 402 13.30 17.88 -3.65
C ASN A 402 13.12 17.94 -5.18
N LEU A 403 11.88 18.11 -5.69
CA LEU A 403 11.56 18.21 -7.10
C LEU A 403 11.30 19.68 -7.50
N ASP A 404 11.86 20.09 -8.63
CA ASP A 404 11.54 21.39 -9.23
C ASP A 404 10.24 21.28 -10.06
N LEU A 405 9.15 21.80 -9.50
CA LEU A 405 7.83 21.69 -10.11
C LEU A 405 7.69 22.42 -11.46
N SER A 406 8.63 23.30 -11.82
CA SER A 406 8.63 24.01 -13.10
C SER A 406 9.17 23.16 -14.25
N LYS A 407 9.97 22.14 -13.95
CA LYS A 407 10.61 21.24 -14.92
C LYS A 407 9.68 20.12 -15.39
N THR A 408 10.04 19.51 -16.51
CA THR A 408 9.43 18.24 -16.95
C THR A 408 10.06 17.06 -16.21
N ALA A 409 9.42 15.89 -16.24
CA ALA A 409 10.02 14.68 -15.63
C ALA A 409 11.37 14.34 -16.27
N LEU A 410 11.49 14.52 -17.59
CA LEU A 410 12.73 14.29 -18.32
C LEU A 410 13.84 15.23 -17.84
N ASP A 411 13.56 16.54 -17.82
CA ASP A 411 14.56 17.56 -17.45
C ASP A 411 15.00 17.41 -16.00
N GLU A 412 14.07 17.12 -15.09
CA GLU A 412 14.35 16.93 -13.66
C GLU A 412 15.31 15.76 -13.40
N VAL A 413 15.13 14.65 -14.12
CA VAL A 413 16.02 13.49 -14.00
C VAL A 413 17.35 13.78 -14.69
N TRP A 414 17.32 14.35 -15.91
CA TRP A 414 18.53 14.59 -16.70
C TRP A 414 19.46 15.62 -16.05
N ASP A 415 18.92 16.71 -15.52
CA ASP A 415 19.73 17.71 -14.80
C ASP A 415 20.39 17.15 -13.52
N THR A 416 19.74 16.15 -12.91
CA THR A 416 20.31 15.47 -11.72
C THR A 416 21.41 14.49 -12.13
N PHE A 417 21.32 13.87 -13.32
CA PHE A 417 22.25 12.87 -13.83
C PHE A 417 22.78 13.25 -15.22
N PRO A 418 23.61 14.30 -15.34
CA PRO A 418 24.04 14.85 -16.63
C PRO A 418 24.92 13.90 -17.44
N ASN A 419 25.46 12.85 -16.83
CA ASN A 419 26.28 11.84 -17.52
C ASN A 419 25.42 10.82 -18.30
N MET A 420 24.10 10.78 -18.07
CA MET A 420 23.20 9.90 -18.80
C MET A 420 22.78 10.54 -20.13
N THR A 421 22.66 9.71 -21.14
CA THR A 421 22.07 10.13 -22.43
C THR A 421 20.56 10.31 -22.29
N GLN A 422 19.96 11.13 -23.16
CA GLN A 422 18.50 11.31 -23.19
C GLN A 422 17.74 9.99 -23.37
N THR A 423 18.31 9.05 -24.12
CA THR A 423 17.72 7.72 -24.35
C THR A 423 17.70 6.89 -23.08
N GLU A 424 18.79 6.90 -22.31
CA GLU A 424 18.86 6.19 -21.01
C GLU A 424 17.87 6.78 -20.01
N VAL A 425 17.77 8.12 -19.93
CA VAL A 425 16.78 8.77 -19.04
C VAL A 425 15.35 8.42 -19.45
N ARG A 426 15.04 8.39 -20.76
CA ARG A 426 13.72 7.96 -21.24
C ARG A 426 13.43 6.48 -20.91
N SER A 427 14.42 5.61 -21.08
CA SER A 427 14.30 4.19 -20.73
C SER A 427 14.06 4.00 -19.21
N ALA A 428 14.77 4.75 -18.38
CA ALA A 428 14.57 4.76 -16.94
C ALA A 428 13.18 5.29 -16.55
N LEU A 429 12.69 6.37 -17.19
CA LEU A 429 11.33 6.87 -16.98
C LEU A 429 10.27 5.86 -17.45
N ALA A 430 10.51 5.16 -18.57
CA ALA A 430 9.61 4.12 -19.07
C ALA A 430 9.47 2.96 -18.10
N SER A 431 10.54 2.54 -17.40
CA SER A 431 10.48 1.52 -16.34
C SER A 431 9.61 1.95 -15.15
N PHE A 432 9.40 3.26 -14.94
CA PHE A 432 8.51 3.85 -13.96
C PHE A 432 7.15 4.27 -14.57
N LEU A 433 6.76 3.67 -15.69
CA LEU A 433 5.48 3.84 -16.38
C LEU A 433 5.24 5.25 -16.96
N PHE A 434 6.29 6.02 -17.27
CA PHE A 434 6.16 7.26 -18.03
C PHE A 434 6.40 6.97 -19.52
N LYS A 435 5.34 7.05 -20.33
CA LYS A 435 5.38 6.70 -21.75
C LYS A 435 5.08 7.86 -22.66
N GLY A 436 5.67 7.83 -23.86
CA GLY A 436 5.40 8.79 -24.92
C GLY A 436 5.59 10.24 -24.46
N ASP A 437 4.54 11.05 -24.57
CA ASP A 437 4.57 12.48 -24.24
C ASP A 437 4.49 12.78 -22.72
N GLU A 438 4.19 11.77 -21.88
CA GLU A 438 4.11 11.96 -20.44
C GLU A 438 5.45 12.40 -19.82
N VAL A 439 6.58 12.02 -20.41
CA VAL A 439 7.92 12.42 -19.96
C VAL A 439 8.15 13.94 -20.06
N PHE A 440 7.40 14.63 -20.95
CA PHE A 440 7.46 16.09 -21.15
C PHE A 440 6.42 16.85 -20.33
N LYS A 441 5.57 16.15 -19.60
CA LYS A 441 4.58 16.77 -18.72
C LYS A 441 5.29 17.50 -17.57
N PRO A 442 4.97 18.80 -17.30
CA PRO A 442 5.53 19.52 -16.16
C PRO A 442 5.15 18.86 -14.82
N LEU A 443 6.09 18.77 -13.89
CA LEU A 443 5.87 18.17 -12.58
C LEU A 443 4.73 18.84 -11.80
N SER A 444 4.49 20.15 -12.02
CA SER A 444 3.37 20.89 -11.42
C SER A 444 1.99 20.34 -11.84
N LYS A 445 1.89 19.74 -13.04
CA LYS A 445 0.64 19.14 -13.56
C LYS A 445 0.51 17.64 -13.26
N MET A 446 1.51 17.05 -12.64
CA MET A 446 1.52 15.64 -12.26
C MET A 446 0.76 15.40 -10.95
N SER A 447 0.14 14.23 -10.84
CA SER A 447 -0.45 13.74 -9.58
C SER A 447 0.63 13.48 -8.53
N GLY A 448 0.24 13.37 -7.26
CA GLY A 448 1.16 13.00 -6.17
C GLY A 448 1.87 11.67 -6.41
N GLY A 449 1.17 10.67 -6.96
CA GLY A 449 1.74 9.37 -7.31
C GLY A 449 2.75 9.43 -8.45
N GLU A 450 2.47 10.22 -9.51
CA GLU A 450 3.42 10.43 -10.62
C GLU A 450 4.72 11.08 -10.11
N ARG A 451 4.61 12.13 -9.27
CA ARG A 451 5.79 12.77 -8.66
C ARG A 451 6.56 11.83 -7.75
N ALA A 452 5.86 10.98 -6.96
CA ALA A 452 6.51 9.97 -6.12
C ALA A 452 7.33 8.99 -6.97
N ARG A 453 6.83 8.56 -8.13
CA ARG A 453 7.56 7.69 -9.07
C ARG A 453 8.83 8.36 -9.61
N VAL A 454 8.78 9.65 -9.98
CA VAL A 454 9.98 10.40 -10.41
C VAL A 454 11.00 10.48 -9.26
N SER A 455 10.54 10.71 -8.03
CA SER A 455 11.40 10.79 -6.85
C SER A 455 12.07 9.45 -6.54
N LEU A 456 11.34 8.34 -6.65
CA LEU A 456 11.86 6.98 -6.49
C LEU A 456 12.87 6.63 -7.59
N LEU A 457 12.60 7.02 -8.84
CA LEU A 457 13.55 6.86 -9.94
C LEU A 457 14.87 7.57 -9.66
N LYS A 458 14.82 8.84 -9.24
CA LYS A 458 16.02 9.61 -8.87
C LYS A 458 16.80 8.92 -7.74
N LEU A 459 16.08 8.39 -6.74
CA LEU A 459 16.69 7.67 -5.63
C LEU A 459 17.39 6.38 -6.12
N MET A 460 16.75 5.63 -7.01
CA MET A 460 17.29 4.42 -7.62
C MET A 460 18.58 4.72 -8.40
N LEU A 461 18.55 5.71 -9.28
CA LEU A 461 19.69 6.09 -10.12
C LEU A 461 20.89 6.60 -9.31
N LYS A 462 20.67 7.10 -8.10
CA LYS A 462 21.72 7.58 -7.20
C LYS A 462 22.62 6.44 -6.71
N GLY A 463 22.09 5.22 -6.51
CA GLY A 463 22.85 4.07 -6.05
C GLY A 463 23.41 4.21 -4.63
N SER A 464 22.66 4.86 -3.72
CA SER A 464 23.06 5.08 -2.33
C SER A 464 23.08 3.78 -1.54
N ASN A 465 23.95 3.65 -0.54
CA ASN A 465 24.06 2.47 0.34
C ASN A 465 23.31 2.61 1.67
N PHE A 466 22.81 3.81 1.99
CA PHE A 466 21.92 4.06 3.12
C PHE A 466 20.67 4.82 2.68
N LEU A 467 19.50 4.18 2.76
CA LEU A 467 18.23 4.77 2.37
C LEU A 467 17.48 5.31 3.59
N LEU A 468 17.12 6.58 3.54
CA LEU A 468 16.18 7.23 4.45
C LEU A 468 14.85 7.42 3.71
N LEU A 469 13.81 6.66 4.06
CA LEU A 469 12.53 6.69 3.36
C LEU A 469 11.41 7.20 4.29
N ASP A 470 10.85 8.37 3.97
CA ASP A 470 9.75 8.97 4.73
C ASP A 470 8.41 8.72 4.04
N GLU A 471 7.63 7.77 4.57
CA GLU A 471 6.33 7.31 4.05
C GLU A 471 6.38 6.95 2.55
N PRO A 472 7.25 6.02 2.11
CA PRO A 472 7.48 5.75 0.70
C PRO A 472 6.27 5.08 -0.01
N THR A 473 5.37 4.47 0.75
CA THR A 473 4.16 3.81 0.22
C THR A 473 3.00 4.77 -0.03
N ASN A 474 3.07 6.01 0.50
CA ASN A 474 2.03 7.01 0.29
C ASN A 474 1.93 7.40 -1.18
N HIS A 475 0.71 7.58 -1.67
CA HIS A 475 0.38 7.94 -3.04
C HIS A 475 0.71 6.88 -4.11
N LEU A 476 1.30 5.74 -3.75
CA LEU A 476 1.50 4.62 -4.66
C LEU A 476 0.23 3.75 -4.69
N ASP A 477 -0.10 3.23 -5.86
CA ASP A 477 -1.13 2.20 -6.01
C ASP A 477 -0.63 0.83 -5.54
N ALA A 478 -1.53 -0.14 -5.47
CA ALA A 478 -1.22 -1.45 -4.90
C ALA A 478 -0.08 -2.17 -5.64
N SER A 479 -0.07 -2.12 -6.98
CA SER A 479 0.97 -2.76 -7.79
C SER A 479 2.34 -2.10 -7.63
N SER A 480 2.37 -0.76 -7.59
CA SER A 480 3.59 0.00 -7.34
C SER A 480 4.16 -0.23 -5.94
N ARG A 481 3.29 -0.40 -4.93
CA ARG A 481 3.71 -0.77 -3.58
C ARG A 481 4.33 -2.16 -3.53
N GLU A 482 3.72 -3.14 -4.18
CA GLU A 482 4.25 -4.51 -4.25
C GLU A 482 5.64 -4.56 -4.88
N GLU A 483 5.85 -3.82 -5.95
CA GLU A 483 7.15 -3.75 -6.61
C GLU A 483 8.19 -3.03 -5.74
N LEU A 484 7.80 -1.94 -5.04
CA LEU A 484 8.67 -1.28 -4.06
C LEU A 484 9.04 -2.23 -2.92
N GLU A 485 8.07 -2.97 -2.36
CA GLU A 485 8.30 -3.96 -1.31
C GLU A 485 9.30 -5.03 -1.74
N LYS A 486 9.11 -5.59 -2.94
CA LYS A 486 9.98 -6.61 -3.53
C LYS A 486 11.40 -6.06 -3.73
N THR A 487 11.51 -4.89 -4.32
CA THR A 487 12.79 -4.22 -4.57
C THR A 487 13.55 -3.93 -3.28
N LEU A 488 12.86 -3.44 -2.22
CA LEU A 488 13.48 -3.18 -0.93
C LEU A 488 13.85 -4.47 -0.16
N LEU A 489 13.15 -5.58 -0.42
CA LEU A 489 13.56 -6.90 0.09
C LEU A 489 14.86 -7.40 -0.55
N ASP A 490 15.06 -7.11 -1.84
CA ASP A 490 16.25 -7.52 -2.58
C ASP A 490 17.43 -6.53 -2.38
N TYR A 491 17.16 -5.34 -1.84
CA TYR A 491 18.20 -4.34 -1.61
C TYR A 491 19.20 -4.76 -0.53
N SER A 492 20.49 -4.74 -0.89
CA SER A 492 21.60 -5.20 -0.03
C SER A 492 22.14 -4.14 0.93
N GLY A 493 21.73 -2.89 0.78
CA GLY A 493 22.17 -1.77 1.64
C GLY A 493 21.40 -1.67 2.95
N THR A 494 21.60 -0.57 3.66
CA THR A 494 20.99 -0.28 4.96
C THR A 494 19.78 0.64 4.78
N MET A 495 18.72 0.45 5.56
CA MET A 495 17.51 1.27 5.45
C MET A 495 17.05 1.77 6.82
N LEU A 496 16.63 3.03 6.84
CA LEU A 496 15.85 3.61 7.94
C LEU A 496 14.57 4.18 7.34
N ILE A 497 13.42 3.63 7.74
CA ILE A 497 12.13 3.87 7.10
C ILE A 497 11.13 4.38 8.12
N VAL A 498 10.42 5.45 7.81
CA VAL A 498 9.21 5.87 8.51
C VAL A 498 8.02 5.37 7.69
N SER A 499 7.14 4.60 8.29
CA SER A 499 5.88 4.20 7.65
C SER A 499 4.78 3.93 8.66
N HIS A 500 3.54 4.14 8.21
CA HIS A 500 2.32 3.73 8.90
C HIS A 500 1.66 2.49 8.24
N ASP A 501 2.21 2.02 7.12
CA ASP A 501 1.76 0.83 6.44
C ASP A 501 2.23 -0.43 7.19
N ARG A 502 1.32 -1.02 7.95
CA ARG A 502 1.60 -2.18 8.82
C ARG A 502 1.99 -3.42 8.05
N TYR A 503 1.43 -3.63 6.86
CA TYR A 503 1.79 -4.74 5.99
C TYR A 503 3.23 -4.60 5.50
N PHE A 504 3.59 -3.41 5.06
CA PHE A 504 4.94 -3.06 4.64
C PHE A 504 5.96 -3.22 5.77
N ILE A 505 5.64 -2.71 6.98
CA ILE A 505 6.48 -2.88 8.17
C ILE A 505 6.66 -4.37 8.48
N ASN A 506 5.56 -5.14 8.50
CA ASN A 506 5.60 -6.56 8.87
C ASN A 506 6.44 -7.41 7.91
N LYS A 507 6.43 -7.06 6.62
CA LYS A 507 7.13 -7.77 5.55
C LYS A 507 8.63 -7.48 5.52
N ILE A 508 9.06 -6.25 5.84
CA ILE A 508 10.43 -5.78 5.60
C ILE A 508 11.22 -5.56 6.91
N ALA A 509 10.55 -5.16 8.00
CA ALA A 509 11.24 -4.75 9.22
C ALA A 509 12.01 -5.89 9.89
N ASP A 510 13.28 -5.65 10.18
CA ASP A 510 14.08 -6.45 11.09
C ASP A 510 13.99 -5.90 12.52
N ARG A 511 13.80 -4.57 12.65
CA ARG A 511 13.82 -3.84 13.92
C ARG A 511 12.91 -2.61 13.84
N ILE A 512 12.16 -2.38 14.92
CA ILE A 512 11.24 -1.25 15.03
C ILE A 512 11.68 -0.33 16.17
N LEU A 513 11.74 0.96 15.88
CA LEU A 513 12.03 2.04 16.82
C LEU A 513 10.75 2.84 17.06
N LEU A 514 10.20 2.75 18.27
CA LEU A 514 9.06 3.57 18.68
C LEU A 514 9.57 4.92 19.18
N LEU A 515 9.39 5.97 18.37
CA LEU A 515 9.74 7.34 18.72
C LEU A 515 8.65 7.95 19.61
N THR A 516 9.06 8.42 20.78
CA THR A 516 8.20 9.11 21.75
C THR A 516 8.81 10.45 22.14
N ASN A 517 8.06 11.31 22.81
CA ASN A 517 8.58 12.58 23.30
C ASN A 517 9.74 12.43 24.30
N ASN A 518 9.90 11.25 24.92
CA ASN A 518 10.89 10.96 25.94
C ASN A 518 12.09 10.14 25.46
N GLY A 519 12.14 9.78 24.18
CA GLY A 519 13.20 8.98 23.59
C GLY A 519 12.69 7.90 22.65
N VAL A 520 13.55 6.95 22.34
CA VAL A 520 13.27 5.82 21.45
C VAL A 520 13.19 4.54 22.26
N LYS A 521 12.14 3.73 22.01
CA LYS A 521 12.03 2.37 22.53
C LYS A 521 12.23 1.38 21.37
N GLU A 522 13.08 0.40 21.58
CA GLU A 522 13.50 -0.55 20.55
C GLU A 522 12.77 -1.88 20.70
N TYR A 523 12.32 -2.44 19.57
CA TYR A 523 11.72 -3.77 19.44
C TYR A 523 12.45 -4.54 18.34
N LEU A 524 13.04 -5.69 18.68
CA LEU A 524 13.79 -6.54 17.77
C LEU A 524 12.83 -7.53 17.11
N GLY A 525 12.32 -7.16 15.93
CA GLY A 525 11.36 -7.98 15.17
C GLY A 525 10.47 -7.14 14.28
N ASN A 526 9.47 -7.81 13.69
CA ASN A 526 8.48 -7.20 12.79
C ASN A 526 7.31 -6.56 13.56
N TYR A 527 6.28 -6.12 12.80
CA TYR A 527 5.12 -5.44 13.38
C TYR A 527 4.29 -6.34 14.32
N ASP A 528 4.14 -7.63 14.00
CA ASP A 528 3.40 -8.57 14.86
C ASP A 528 4.08 -8.74 16.21
N TYR A 529 5.42 -8.87 16.22
CA TYR A 529 6.19 -8.91 17.47
C TYR A 529 6.04 -7.62 18.30
N TYR A 530 6.03 -6.46 17.64
CA TYR A 530 5.76 -5.18 18.29
C TYR A 530 4.39 -5.17 18.97
N LEU A 531 3.33 -5.63 18.27
CA LEU A 531 1.97 -5.70 18.81
C LEU A 531 1.88 -6.63 20.02
N GLU A 532 2.45 -7.82 19.95
CA GLU A 532 2.46 -8.78 21.05
C GLU A 532 3.11 -8.16 22.31
N ARG A 533 4.26 -7.52 22.16
CA ARG A 533 4.99 -6.90 23.26
C ARG A 533 4.23 -5.71 23.87
N THR A 534 3.68 -4.84 23.06
CA THR A 534 2.93 -3.67 23.55
C THR A 534 1.62 -4.08 24.22
N THR A 535 0.96 -5.12 23.74
CA THR A 535 -0.26 -5.66 24.34
C THR A 535 0.04 -6.31 25.70
N ALA A 536 1.12 -7.09 25.80
CA ALA A 536 1.59 -7.68 27.06
C ALA A 536 1.96 -6.58 28.09
N GLU A 537 2.61 -5.50 27.66
CA GLU A 537 2.95 -4.36 28.53
C GLU A 537 1.70 -3.62 29.06
N LYS A 538 0.69 -3.42 28.20
CA LYS A 538 -0.59 -2.76 28.58
C LYS A 538 -1.46 -3.63 29.50
N SER A 539 -1.40 -4.96 29.37
CA SER A 539 -2.18 -5.89 30.20
C SER A 539 -1.59 -6.18 31.59
N GLY A 540 -0.43 -5.59 31.92
CA GLY A 540 0.23 -5.79 33.22
C GLY A 540 0.79 -7.20 33.46
N ALA A 541 0.73 -8.08 32.46
CA ALA A 541 1.36 -9.40 32.47
C ALA A 541 2.85 -9.26 32.14
N VAL A 542 3.64 -8.72 33.09
CA VAL A 542 5.10 -8.68 32.95
C VAL A 542 5.61 -10.09 33.25
N PRO A 543 6.26 -10.79 32.33
CA PRO A 543 7.06 -11.93 32.69
C PRO A 543 8.23 -11.43 33.55
N THR A 544 8.19 -11.71 34.83
CA THR A 544 9.33 -11.50 35.74
C THR A 544 10.46 -12.44 35.32
N GLU A 545 11.40 -11.94 34.56
CA GLU A 545 12.66 -12.63 34.26
C GLU A 545 13.86 -11.71 34.50
N ASN A 546 14.83 -12.28 35.20
CA ASN A 546 16.10 -11.65 35.56
C ASN A 546 16.81 -10.99 34.36
N LYS A 547 16.89 -9.65 34.41
CA LYS A 547 17.08 -8.76 33.27
C LYS A 547 18.53 -8.58 32.77
N LYS A 548 19.57 -9.17 33.36
CA LYS A 548 20.95 -8.92 32.89
C LYS A 548 21.57 -10.08 32.10
N ASP A 549 21.41 -11.31 32.54
CA ASP A 549 22.11 -12.45 31.89
C ASP A 549 21.39 -13.02 30.64
N LYS A 550 20.07 -12.78 30.50
CA LYS A 550 19.32 -13.20 29.31
C LYS A 550 19.35 -12.20 28.15
N LYS A 551 19.54 -10.89 28.42
CA LYS A 551 19.68 -9.90 27.33
C LYS A 551 20.91 -10.15 26.46
N GLU A 552 22.04 -10.52 27.06
CA GLU A 552 23.25 -10.84 26.31
C GLU A 552 23.14 -12.18 25.55
N LYS A 553 22.51 -13.20 26.14
CA LYS A 553 22.27 -14.48 25.44
C LYS A 553 21.25 -14.34 24.30
N THR A 554 20.14 -13.67 24.51
CA THR A 554 19.10 -13.49 23.47
C THR A 554 19.58 -12.56 22.34
N GLN A 555 20.40 -11.55 22.67
CA GLN A 555 21.07 -10.74 21.66
C GLN A 555 22.09 -11.55 20.86
N ASN A 556 22.93 -12.34 21.51
CA ASN A 556 23.89 -13.19 20.82
C ASN A 556 23.23 -14.27 19.97
N ASP A 557 22.17 -14.93 20.47
CA ASP A 557 21.42 -15.92 19.71
C ASP A 557 20.67 -15.28 18.53
N TYR A 558 20.10 -14.09 18.70
CA TYR A 558 19.47 -13.32 17.64
C TYR A 558 20.49 -12.87 16.58
N PHE A 559 21.64 -12.35 17.00
CA PHE A 559 22.71 -11.96 16.07
C PHE A 559 23.27 -13.18 15.32
N LEU A 560 23.42 -14.33 15.96
CA LEU A 560 23.84 -15.57 15.32
C LEU A 560 22.79 -16.10 14.34
N GLN A 561 21.50 -16.08 14.70
CA GLN A 561 20.41 -16.42 13.78
C GLN A 561 20.31 -15.45 12.61
N LYS A 562 20.46 -14.15 12.86
CA LYS A 562 20.44 -13.12 11.81
C LYS A 562 21.64 -13.22 10.87
N GLN A 563 22.82 -13.50 11.41
CA GLN A 563 24.01 -13.72 10.60
C GLN A 563 23.80 -14.93 9.67
N LYS A 564 23.25 -16.02 10.20
CA LYS A 564 22.86 -17.21 9.41
C LYS A 564 21.80 -16.87 8.36
N GLN A 565 20.73 -16.15 8.73
CA GLN A 565 19.70 -15.74 7.78
C GLN A 565 20.21 -14.75 6.72
N SER A 566 21.12 -13.83 7.09
CA SER A 566 21.74 -12.91 6.15
C SER A 566 22.67 -13.63 5.17
N GLU A 567 23.45 -14.60 5.67
CA GLU A 567 24.31 -15.44 4.86
C GLU A 567 23.49 -16.35 3.94
N GLU A 568 22.40 -16.92 4.45
CA GLU A 568 21.45 -17.71 3.68
C GLU A 568 20.80 -16.90 2.55
N ARG A 569 20.32 -15.68 2.83
CA ARG A 569 19.76 -14.78 1.81
C ARG A 569 20.78 -14.38 0.76
N LYS A 570 22.02 -14.05 1.18
CA LYS A 570 23.12 -13.75 0.25
C LYS A 570 23.43 -14.94 -0.65
N ARG A 571 23.42 -16.14 -0.08
CA ARG A 571 23.59 -17.39 -0.79
C ARG A 571 22.48 -17.61 -1.81
N GLN A 572 21.21 -17.49 -1.39
CA GLN A 572 20.05 -17.64 -2.30
C GLN A 572 20.04 -16.61 -3.42
N THR A 573 20.48 -15.37 -3.15
CA THR A 573 20.57 -14.32 -4.19
C THR A 573 21.69 -14.64 -5.20
N LYS A 574 22.83 -15.17 -4.72
CA LYS A 574 23.93 -15.60 -5.60
C LYS A 574 23.52 -16.83 -6.42
N LEU A 575 22.82 -17.77 -5.82
CA LEU A 575 22.31 -18.97 -6.46
C LEU A 575 21.34 -18.62 -7.60
N LYS A 576 20.38 -17.73 -7.37
CA LYS A 576 19.49 -17.23 -8.42
C LYS A 576 20.21 -16.46 -9.53
N LYS A 577 21.29 -15.73 -9.21
CA LYS A 577 22.09 -15.05 -10.24
C LYS A 577 22.87 -16.05 -11.09
N ALA A 578 23.43 -17.09 -10.48
CA ALA A 578 24.12 -18.15 -11.20
C ALA A 578 23.15 -18.95 -12.11
N GLU A 579 21.96 -19.29 -11.62
CA GLU A 579 20.90 -19.93 -12.41
C GLU A 579 20.48 -19.09 -13.63
N ALA A 580 20.25 -17.80 -13.46
CA ALA A 580 19.87 -16.90 -14.54
C ALA A 580 20.99 -16.74 -15.59
N GLU A 581 22.25 -16.76 -15.16
CA GLU A 581 23.39 -16.66 -16.09
C GLU A 581 23.62 -17.98 -16.82
N ILE A 582 23.41 -19.13 -16.18
CA ILE A 582 23.43 -20.45 -16.83
C ILE A 582 22.33 -20.50 -17.90
N GLU A 583 21.11 -20.10 -17.60
CA GLU A 583 20.00 -20.08 -18.55
C GLU A 583 20.29 -19.19 -19.77
N ARG A 584 20.90 -18.02 -19.54
CA ARG A 584 21.35 -17.11 -20.62
C ARG A 584 22.41 -17.76 -21.51
N LEU A 585 23.41 -18.41 -20.89
CA LEU A 585 24.49 -19.08 -21.61
C LEU A 585 23.97 -20.28 -22.41
N ASP A 586 23.00 -21.03 -21.87
CA ASP A 586 22.30 -22.11 -22.57
C ASP A 586 21.61 -21.61 -23.85
N GLU A 587 20.91 -20.47 -23.78
CA GLU A 587 20.28 -19.85 -24.95
C GLU A 587 21.31 -19.40 -26.00
N GLU A 588 22.43 -18.81 -25.57
CA GLU A 588 23.50 -18.36 -26.48
C GLU A 588 24.23 -19.54 -27.12
N ILE A 589 24.50 -20.59 -26.37
CA ILE A 589 25.07 -21.85 -26.87
C ILE A 589 24.15 -22.49 -27.94
N ALA A 590 22.84 -22.59 -27.64
CA ALA A 590 21.86 -23.16 -28.57
C ALA A 590 21.79 -22.33 -29.87
N LYS A 591 21.78 -21.00 -29.80
CA LYS A 591 21.80 -20.12 -30.99
C LYS A 591 23.09 -20.28 -31.81
N THR A 592 24.23 -20.40 -31.14
CA THR A 592 25.53 -20.58 -31.81
C THR A 592 25.63 -21.95 -32.47
N GLN A 593 25.08 -22.99 -31.85
CA GLN A 593 24.98 -24.33 -32.45
C GLN A 593 24.06 -24.37 -33.66
N GLU A 594 22.92 -23.65 -33.60
CA GLU A 594 22.00 -23.54 -34.74
C GLU A 594 22.65 -22.81 -35.93
N LEU A 595 23.43 -21.74 -35.65
CA LEU A 595 24.22 -21.05 -36.67
C LEU A 595 25.30 -21.92 -37.28
N LEU A 596 26.00 -22.71 -36.47
CA LEU A 596 27.01 -23.68 -36.96
C LEU A 596 26.42 -24.79 -37.84
N ALA A 597 25.14 -25.16 -37.61
CA ALA A 597 24.42 -26.16 -38.38
C ALA A 597 23.84 -25.62 -39.71
N SER A 598 23.90 -24.28 -39.93
CA SER A 598 23.38 -23.66 -41.14
C SER A 598 24.27 -23.91 -42.37
N GLU A 599 23.67 -24.19 -43.53
CA GLU A 599 24.39 -24.49 -44.80
C GLU A 599 25.27 -23.30 -45.25
N GLU A 600 24.92 -22.07 -44.89
CA GLU A 600 25.67 -20.85 -45.24
C GLU A 600 27.00 -20.73 -44.48
N VAL A 601 27.04 -21.16 -43.23
CA VAL A 601 28.27 -21.14 -42.39
C VAL A 601 29.13 -22.35 -42.66
N ALA A 602 28.56 -23.50 -42.96
CA ALA A 602 29.30 -24.70 -43.35
C ALA A 602 30.17 -24.53 -44.62
N ALA A 603 29.85 -23.55 -45.45
CA ALA A 603 30.60 -23.22 -46.66
C ALA A 603 31.74 -22.19 -46.43
N ASP A 604 31.80 -21.54 -45.30
CA ASP A 604 32.76 -20.47 -44.97
C ASP A 604 33.69 -20.89 -43.80
N TYR A 605 34.89 -21.30 -44.11
CA TYR A 605 35.84 -21.85 -43.14
C TYR A 605 36.27 -20.83 -42.04
N GLU A 606 36.36 -19.53 -42.37
CA GLU A 606 36.74 -18.50 -41.37
C GLU A 606 35.62 -18.32 -40.34
N LYS A 607 34.38 -18.22 -40.77
CA LYS A 607 33.21 -18.09 -39.86
C LYS A 607 32.98 -19.34 -39.02
N LEU A 608 33.26 -20.50 -39.57
CA LEU A 608 33.16 -21.78 -38.86
C LEU A 608 34.18 -21.86 -37.72
N MET A 609 35.42 -21.42 -37.96
CA MET A 609 36.46 -21.33 -36.92
C MET A 609 36.12 -20.29 -35.83
N GLU A 610 35.59 -19.12 -36.20
CA GLU A 610 35.19 -18.07 -35.24
C GLU A 610 34.03 -18.54 -34.35
N LEU A 611 32.98 -19.11 -34.92
CA LEU A 611 31.84 -19.59 -34.18
C LEU A 611 32.17 -20.83 -33.33
N SER A 612 33.07 -21.71 -33.79
CA SER A 612 33.53 -22.83 -32.97
C SER A 612 34.32 -22.37 -31.75
N LYS A 613 35.16 -21.35 -31.90
CA LYS A 613 35.88 -20.75 -30.77
C LYS A 613 34.96 -20.05 -29.81
N LEU A 614 33.94 -19.32 -30.31
CA LEU A 614 32.93 -18.70 -29.50
C LEU A 614 32.13 -19.72 -28.68
N LEU A 615 31.78 -20.86 -29.32
CA LEU A 615 31.08 -21.96 -28.63
C LEU A 615 31.93 -22.54 -27.49
N GLU A 616 33.24 -22.74 -27.71
CA GLU A 616 34.17 -23.25 -26.71
C GLU A 616 34.32 -22.26 -25.53
N ASP A 617 34.39 -20.96 -25.81
CA ASP A 617 34.43 -19.90 -24.77
C ASP A 617 33.12 -19.83 -23.98
N LEU A 618 31.95 -19.96 -24.63
CA LEU A 618 30.64 -19.98 -23.96
C LEU A 618 30.46 -21.22 -23.08
N GLN A 619 30.86 -22.39 -23.56
CA GLN A 619 30.83 -23.64 -22.79
C GLN A 619 31.71 -23.57 -21.55
N LYS A 620 32.90 -22.94 -21.67
CA LYS A 620 33.78 -22.74 -20.53
C LYS A 620 33.20 -21.79 -19.48
N GLN A 621 32.56 -20.69 -19.91
CA GLN A 621 31.86 -19.78 -19.02
C GLN A 621 30.67 -20.48 -18.33
N GLN A 622 29.98 -21.36 -19.02
CA GLN A 622 28.91 -22.15 -18.46
C GLN A 622 29.44 -23.13 -17.39
N GLU A 623 30.54 -23.83 -17.64
CA GLU A 623 31.18 -24.71 -16.64
C GLU A 623 31.59 -23.91 -15.38
N GLU A 624 32.19 -22.75 -15.55
CA GLU A 624 32.55 -21.88 -14.41
C GLU A 624 31.32 -21.44 -13.59
N GLN A 625 30.17 -21.19 -14.23
CA GLN A 625 28.93 -20.85 -13.52
C GLN A 625 28.29 -22.09 -12.84
N TYR A 626 28.40 -23.28 -13.42
CA TYR A 626 27.97 -24.50 -12.77
C TYR A 626 28.82 -24.85 -11.54
N GLU A 627 30.12 -24.63 -11.56
CA GLU A 627 31.01 -24.80 -10.39
C GLU A 627 30.58 -23.85 -9.25
N ILE A 628 30.29 -22.58 -9.57
CA ILE A 628 29.80 -21.60 -8.60
C ILE A 628 28.45 -22.02 -8.03
N TRP A 629 27.56 -22.53 -8.86
CA TRP A 629 26.24 -23.00 -8.46
C TRP A 629 26.35 -24.20 -7.51
N GLU A 630 27.17 -25.21 -7.86
CA GLU A 630 27.42 -26.41 -7.04
C GLU A 630 28.07 -26.07 -5.69
N GLU A 631 29.03 -25.14 -5.68
CA GLU A 631 29.66 -24.67 -4.44
C GLU A 631 28.64 -23.98 -3.52
N LEU A 632 27.78 -23.16 -4.07
CA LEU A 632 26.71 -22.48 -3.33
C LEU A 632 25.61 -23.45 -2.85
N GLU A 633 25.33 -24.53 -3.57
CA GLU A 633 24.35 -25.55 -3.17
C GLU A 633 24.92 -26.46 -2.06
N SER A 634 26.19 -26.86 -2.17
CA SER A 634 26.88 -27.68 -1.15
C SER A 634 27.02 -26.98 0.21
N MET A 635 27.02 -25.67 0.25
CA MET A 635 26.98 -24.88 1.50
C MET A 635 25.59 -24.94 2.20
N ALA A 636 24.61 -25.68 1.66
CA ALA A 636 23.26 -25.83 2.22
C ALA A 636 23.13 -27.02 3.19
N GLU A 637 24.04 -28.01 3.10
CA GLU A 637 24.15 -29.13 4.02
C GLU A 637 25.05 -28.76 5.24
#